data_485241cbda4db9dc6efe24bfa6a0c8f7
#
_entry.id   485241cbda4db9dc6efe24bfa6a0c8f7
#
_cell.length_a   1.000
_cell.length_b   1.000
_cell.length_c   1.000
_cell.angle_alpha   90.00
_cell.angle_beta   90.00
_cell.angle_gamma   90.00
#
_symmetry.space_group_name_H-M   'P 1'
#
loop_
_entity.id
_entity.type
_entity.pdbx_description
1 polymer ?
#
loop_
_entity_poly.entity_id
_entity_poly.type
_entity_poly.pdbx_seq_one_letter_code
_entity_poly.pdbx_strand_id
1 'polypeptide(L)' 'MIDTNKLRGIIAEKGLSQADVAKSIGITPKTFYEKMDRGVFLSNEMESMIKLLEIEEPLCIFFAEKVT' A
#
# COMPACT_ATOMS: atom_id res chain seq x y z
N MET A 1 11.07 -5.35 -0.79
CA MET A 1 10.47 -4.26 -1.60
C MET A 1 9.00 -4.50 -1.84
N ILE A 2 8.23 -3.46 -1.81
CA ILE A 2 6.78 -3.58 -2.00
C ILE A 2 6.44 -3.67 -3.48
N ASP A 3 5.52 -4.56 -3.85
CA ASP A 3 5.01 -4.63 -5.21
C ASP A 3 3.95 -3.54 -5.38
N THR A 4 4.39 -2.35 -5.74
CA THR A 4 3.51 -1.19 -5.82
C THR A 4 2.50 -1.29 -6.96
N ASN A 5 2.80 -2.05 -8.00
CA ASN A 5 1.85 -2.25 -9.09
C ASN A 5 0.64 -3.05 -8.63
N LYS A 6 0.88 -4.11 -7.85
CA LYS A 6 -0.23 -4.87 -7.26
C LYS A 6 -1.00 -4.02 -6.27
N LEU A 7 -0.30 -3.22 -5.47
CA LEU A 7 -0.95 -2.34 -4.50
C LEU A 7 -1.85 -1.33 -5.19
N ARG A 8 -1.37 -0.70 -6.27
CA ARG A 8 -2.18 0.23 -7.06
C ARG A 8 -3.44 -0.46 -7.60
N GLY A 9 -3.28 -1.68 -8.08
CA GLY A 9 -4.40 -2.46 -8.61
C GLY A 9 -5.47 -2.71 -7.54
N ILE A 10 -5.05 -3.06 -6.34
CA ILE A 10 -5.98 -3.30 -5.22
C ILE A 10 -6.70 -2.02 -4.83
N ILE A 11 -5.97 -0.92 -4.74
CA ILE A 11 -6.55 0.39 -4.43
C ILE A 11 -7.65 0.73 -5.43
N ALA A 12 -7.36 0.54 -6.73
CA ALA A 12 -8.31 0.80 -7.79
C ALA A 12 -9.53 -0.12 -7.70
N GLU A 13 -9.32 -1.41 -7.41
CA GLU A 13 -10.41 -2.37 -7.25
C GLU A 13 -11.38 -1.98 -6.14
N LYS A 14 -10.87 -1.36 -5.09
CA LYS A 14 -11.69 -0.91 -3.97
C LYS A 14 -12.40 0.42 -4.24
N GLY A 15 -12.19 0.98 -5.43
CA GLY A 15 -12.81 2.25 -5.79
C GLY A 15 -12.22 3.46 -5.09
N LEU A 16 -10.98 3.33 -4.60
CA LEU A 16 -10.30 4.40 -3.89
C LEU A 16 -9.21 5.01 -4.75
N SER A 17 -8.85 6.27 -4.44
CA SER A 17 -7.67 6.88 -5.01
C SER A 17 -6.50 6.70 -4.05
N GLN A 18 -5.29 6.90 -4.53
CA GLN A 18 -4.11 6.86 -3.66
C GLN A 18 -4.19 7.95 -2.60
N ALA A 19 -4.76 9.10 -2.94
CA ALA A 19 -4.95 10.19 -1.98
C ALA A 19 -5.91 9.78 -0.85
N ASP A 20 -6.97 9.03 -1.19
CA ASP A 20 -7.92 8.50 -0.20
C ASP A 20 -7.21 7.57 0.78
N VAL A 21 -6.38 6.68 0.26
CA VAL A 21 -5.63 5.73 1.08
C VAL A 21 -4.66 6.48 1.99
N ALA A 22 -3.96 7.47 1.45
CA ALA A 22 -3.03 8.29 2.24
C ALA A 22 -3.71 8.91 3.45
N LYS A 23 -4.86 9.54 3.24
CA LYS A 23 -5.63 10.15 4.31
C LYS A 23 -6.06 9.13 5.34
N SER A 24 -6.49 7.96 4.89
CA SER A 24 -6.98 6.90 5.77
C SER A 24 -5.88 6.32 6.67
N ILE A 25 -4.64 6.29 6.19
CA ILE A 25 -3.52 5.78 6.98
C ILE A 25 -2.75 6.89 7.71
N GLY A 26 -3.23 8.14 7.61
CA GLY A 26 -2.70 9.25 8.40
C GLY A 26 -1.48 9.97 7.83
N ILE A 27 -1.28 9.92 6.53
CA ILE A 27 -0.19 10.65 5.88
C ILE A 27 -0.74 11.52 4.75
N THR A 28 0.07 12.47 4.28
CA THR A 28 -0.34 13.32 3.16
C THR A 28 -0.24 12.57 1.84
N PRO A 29 -1.03 12.94 0.84
CA PRO A 29 -0.92 12.32 -0.48
C PRO A 29 0.49 12.43 -1.06
N LYS A 30 1.15 13.56 -0.88
CA LYS A 30 2.53 13.74 -1.34
C LYS A 30 3.47 12.71 -0.74
N THR A 31 3.39 12.52 0.56
CA THR A 31 4.20 11.52 1.27
C THR A 31 3.88 10.11 0.76
N PHE A 32 2.61 9.83 0.53
CA PHE A 32 2.19 8.54 0.00
C PHE A 32 2.82 8.26 -1.36
N TYR A 33 2.76 9.23 -2.28
CA TYR A 33 3.35 9.08 -3.62
C TYR A 33 4.86 8.86 -3.55
N GLU A 34 5.53 9.57 -2.66
CA GLU A 34 6.98 9.39 -2.45
C GLU A 34 7.30 7.98 -1.96
N LYS A 35 6.52 7.46 -1.02
CA LYS A 35 6.69 6.11 -0.50
C LYS A 35 6.38 5.06 -1.55
N MET A 36 5.36 5.28 -2.37
CA MET A 36 5.02 4.39 -3.48
C MET A 36 6.17 4.35 -4.49
N ASP A 37 6.74 5.52 -4.80
CA ASP A 37 7.86 5.61 -5.74
C ASP A 37 9.08 4.83 -5.24
N ARG A 38 9.34 4.90 -3.94
CA ARG A 38 10.46 4.18 -3.32
C ARG A 38 10.16 2.71 -3.03
N GLY A 39 8.89 2.36 -2.97
CA GLY A 39 8.47 1.01 -2.60
C GLY A 39 8.70 0.68 -1.14
N VAL A 40 8.63 1.69 -0.25
CA VAL A 40 8.89 1.52 1.18
C VAL A 40 7.82 2.22 2.02
N PHE A 41 7.22 1.47 2.94
CA PHE A 41 6.26 1.99 3.91
C PHE A 41 6.66 1.52 5.30
N LEU A 42 6.22 2.24 6.32
CA LEU A 42 6.42 1.83 7.71
C LEU A 42 5.47 0.66 8.04
N SER A 43 5.85 -0.13 9.04
CA SER A 43 5.05 -1.29 9.45
C SER A 43 3.60 -0.93 9.78
N ASN A 44 3.41 0.15 10.53
CA ASN A 44 2.08 0.58 10.91
C ASN A 44 1.26 1.06 9.70
N GLU A 45 1.92 1.63 8.71
CA GLU A 45 1.27 2.04 7.48
C GLU A 45 0.81 0.83 6.67
N MET A 46 1.67 -0.18 6.59
CA MET A 46 1.34 -1.43 5.92
C MET A 46 0.17 -2.12 6.59
N GLU A 47 0.18 -2.20 7.92
CA GLU A 47 -0.93 -2.79 8.67
C GLU A 47 -2.24 -2.07 8.42
N SER A 48 -2.20 -0.73 8.39
CA SER A 48 -3.39 0.07 8.13
C SER A 48 -3.93 -0.20 6.73
N MET A 49 -3.06 -0.31 5.74
CA MET A 49 -3.46 -0.61 4.37
C MET A 49 -4.04 -2.02 4.25
N ILE A 50 -3.44 -2.99 4.93
CA ILE A 50 -3.95 -4.37 4.91
C ILE A 50 -5.39 -4.41 5.41
N LYS A 51 -5.68 -3.70 6.49
CA LYS A 51 -7.03 -3.62 7.04
C LYS A 51 -7.99 -2.85 6.14
N LEU A 52 -7.56 -1.68 5.70
CA LEU A 52 -8.38 -0.80 4.86
C LEU A 52 -8.77 -1.47 3.55
N LEU A 53 -7.82 -2.10 2.90
CA LEU A 53 -8.00 -2.68 1.57
C LEU A 53 -8.38 -4.16 1.62
N GLU A 54 -8.50 -4.72 2.82
CA GLU A 54 -8.85 -6.14 3.02
C GLU A 54 -7.93 -7.05 2.21
N ILE A 55 -6.61 -6.81 2.34
CA ILE A 55 -5.61 -7.56 1.59
C ILE A 55 -5.49 -8.97 2.16
N GLU A 56 -5.73 -9.97 1.32
CA GLU A 56 -5.72 -11.38 1.73
C GLU A 56 -4.31 -11.98 1.75
N GLU A 57 -3.43 -11.50 0.88
CA GLU A 57 -2.07 -12.03 0.76
C GLU A 57 -1.03 -10.91 0.90
N PRO A 58 -0.87 -10.36 2.12
CA PRO A 58 0.03 -9.22 2.32
C PRO A 58 1.50 -9.52 2.01
N LEU A 59 1.93 -10.77 2.18
CA LEU A 59 3.32 -11.13 1.86
C LEU A 59 3.64 -10.96 0.39
N CYS A 60 2.68 -11.25 -0.49
CA CYS A 60 2.88 -11.12 -1.92
C CYS A 60 3.01 -9.66 -2.37
N ILE A 61 2.51 -8.74 -1.57
CA ILE A 61 2.51 -7.31 -1.89
C ILE A 61 3.65 -6.60 -1.17
N PHE A 62 3.71 -6.74 0.15
CA PHE A 62 4.63 -5.96 0.96
C PHE A 62 6.00 -6.59 1.13
N PHE A 63 6.14 -7.87 0.89
CA PHE A 63 7.38 -8.60 1.01
C PHE A 63 7.64 -9.44 -0.25
N ALA A 64 7.40 -8.85 -1.41
CA ALA A 64 7.48 -9.54 -2.69
C ALA A 64 8.84 -10.21 -2.94
N GLU A 65 9.92 -9.62 -2.45
CA GLU A 65 11.26 -10.18 -2.61
C GLU A 65 11.49 -11.48 -1.83
N LYS A 66 10.70 -11.68 -0.77
CA LYS A 66 10.86 -12.83 0.12
C LYS A 66 9.90 -13.97 -0.21
N VAL A 67 9.01 -13.75 -1.13
CA VAL A 67 8.02 -14.73 -1.57
C VAL A 67 8.48 -15.31 -2.89
N THR A 68 9.25 -16.36 -2.84
CA THR A 68 9.77 -17.02 -4.03
C THR A 68 9.37 -18.49 -4.08
#